data_a7dc0487f45651268fbe21240a853627
#
_entry.id   a7dc0487f45651268fbe21240a853627
#
_cell.length_a   1.000
_cell.length_b   1.000
_cell.length_c   1.000
_cell.angle_alpha   90.00
_cell.angle_beta   90.00
_cell.angle_gamma   90.00
#
_symmetry.space_group_name_H-M   'P 1'
#
loop_
_entity.id
_entity.type
_entity.pdbx_description
1 polymer ?
#
loop_
_entity_poly.entity_id
_entity_poly.type
_entity_poly.pdbx_seq_one_letter_code
_entity_poly.pdbx_strand_id
1 'polypeptide(L)'
;AAIDVDDVIATFDYYAELAEGLDAQQDSNVPLPSEDFSARLRREPCGVVGLIVPWNFPMVTTAWKLAPALAAGCCVVLKPSEVTPLPELELAAIIAESGLPNGVFNLVCGTGLAVGAPLSADPRIAKISFTGSNAVGVQVMQRAAETVKGVSLELGGKSSLLVLADADLDLAVELACGGAFFNAGQMCSATSRVLVAEELEEEFLA
;
A
#
# COMPACT_ATOMS: atom_id res chain seq x y z
N ALA A 1 -3.25 17.81 1.55
CA ALA A 1 -2.41 17.92 0.33
C ALA A 1 -0.91 18.03 0.68
N ALA A 2 -0.48 19.00 1.52
CA ALA A 2 0.95 19.11 1.87
C ALA A 2 1.46 17.84 2.57
N ILE A 3 0.78 17.37 3.60
CA ILE A 3 1.12 16.16 4.35
C ILE A 3 1.23 14.95 3.41
N ASP A 4 0.33 14.79 2.46
CA ASP A 4 0.34 13.66 1.53
C ASP A 4 1.56 13.71 0.60
N VAL A 5 1.97 14.90 0.16
CA VAL A 5 3.16 15.06 -0.69
C VAL A 5 4.44 14.73 0.08
N ASP A 6 4.54 15.21 1.33
CA ASP A 6 5.69 14.92 2.19
C ASP A 6 5.82 13.41 2.47
N ASP A 7 4.71 12.71 2.70
CA ASP A 7 4.68 11.25 2.89
C ASP A 7 5.09 10.49 1.62
N VAL A 8 4.65 10.97 0.44
CA VAL A 8 5.07 10.41 -0.85
C VAL A 8 6.58 10.56 -1.06
N ILE A 9 7.13 11.73 -0.81
CA ILE A 9 8.58 12.00 -0.94
C ILE A 9 9.35 11.07 0.01
N ALA A 10 9.00 11.06 1.30
CA ALA A 10 9.65 10.22 2.29
C ALA A 10 9.58 8.72 1.94
N THR A 11 8.47 8.28 1.34
CA THR A 11 8.31 6.89 0.89
C THR A 11 9.28 6.55 -0.25
N PHE A 12 9.39 7.41 -1.26
CA PHE A 12 10.34 7.18 -2.37
C PHE A 12 11.79 7.24 -1.90
N ASP A 13 12.16 8.20 -1.05
CA ASP A 13 13.49 8.32 -0.48
C ASP A 13 13.88 7.06 0.30
N TYR A 14 13.00 6.58 1.18
CA TYR A 14 13.22 5.35 1.94
C TYR A 14 13.49 4.12 1.05
N TYR A 15 12.68 3.93 -0.01
CA TYR A 15 12.87 2.80 -0.92
C TYR A 15 14.05 2.97 -1.86
N ALA A 16 14.46 4.22 -2.18
CA ALA A 16 15.68 4.48 -2.92
C ALA A 16 16.92 4.06 -2.10
N GLU A 17 16.99 4.45 -0.82
CA GLU A 17 18.05 4.01 0.10
C GLU A 17 18.10 2.48 0.24
N LEU A 18 16.95 1.82 0.36
CA LEU A 18 16.89 0.36 0.40
C LEU A 18 17.41 -0.28 -0.89
N ALA A 19 17.10 0.31 -2.06
CA ALA A 19 17.53 -0.20 -3.35
C ALA A 19 19.05 -0.17 -3.52
N GLU A 20 19.73 0.86 -3.02
CA GLU A 20 21.21 0.95 -3.04
C GLU A 20 21.88 -0.23 -2.32
N GLY A 21 21.23 -0.77 -1.28
CA GLY A 21 21.74 -1.91 -0.52
C GLY A 21 21.46 -3.29 -1.11
N LEU A 22 20.59 -3.39 -2.12
CA LEU A 22 20.11 -4.70 -2.62
C LEU A 22 21.20 -5.50 -3.33
N ASP A 23 22.05 -4.86 -4.11
CA ASP A 23 23.13 -5.55 -4.86
C ASP A 23 24.15 -6.20 -3.92
N ALA A 24 24.46 -5.54 -2.81
CA ALA A 24 25.39 -6.08 -1.81
C ALA A 24 24.83 -7.30 -1.05
N GLN A 25 23.52 -7.52 -1.10
CA GLN A 25 22.84 -8.63 -0.43
C GLN A 25 22.63 -9.84 -1.36
N GLN A 26 22.92 -9.70 -2.67
CA GLN A 26 22.74 -10.78 -3.63
C GLN A 26 23.77 -11.90 -3.41
N ASP A 27 23.33 -13.13 -3.68
CA ASP A 27 24.15 -14.33 -3.58
C ASP A 27 24.84 -14.54 -2.20
N SER A 28 24.23 -13.97 -1.14
CA SER A 28 24.72 -14.15 0.22
C SER A 28 24.63 -15.60 0.68
N ASN A 29 25.66 -16.09 1.38
CA ASN A 29 25.65 -17.43 1.91
C ASN A 29 24.63 -17.57 3.05
N VAL A 30 23.87 -18.66 3.04
CA VAL A 30 22.98 -19.04 4.12
C VAL A 30 23.66 -20.12 4.96
N PRO A 31 23.89 -19.92 6.28
CA PRO A 31 24.48 -20.94 7.14
C PRO A 31 23.56 -22.16 7.22
N LEU A 32 24.13 -23.34 7.02
CA LEU A 32 23.43 -24.62 7.10
C LEU A 32 23.99 -25.46 8.24
N PRO A 33 23.19 -26.39 8.81
CA PRO A 33 23.63 -27.30 9.88
C PRO A 33 24.68 -28.33 9.44
N SER A 34 24.78 -28.61 8.12
CA SER A 34 25.72 -29.56 7.54
C SER A 34 26.64 -28.87 6.53
N GLU A 35 27.91 -29.22 6.54
CA GLU A 35 28.91 -28.77 5.57
C GLU A 35 28.81 -29.46 4.20
N ASP A 36 28.02 -30.55 4.10
CA ASP A 36 27.80 -31.26 2.83
C ASP A 36 26.96 -30.47 1.83
N PHE A 37 26.33 -29.42 2.27
CA PHE A 37 25.44 -28.56 1.45
C PHE A 37 25.88 -27.12 1.51
N SER A 38 25.63 -26.37 0.43
CA SER A 38 25.76 -24.95 0.38
C SER A 38 24.43 -24.30 -0.05
N ALA A 39 24.05 -23.18 0.55
CA ALA A 39 22.87 -22.42 0.15
C ALA A 39 23.22 -20.94 -0.04
N ARG A 40 22.60 -20.32 -1.02
CA ARG A 40 22.71 -18.90 -1.29
C ARG A 40 21.33 -18.28 -1.40
N LEU A 41 21.21 -17.06 -0.90
CA LEU A 41 20.02 -16.25 -1.05
C LEU A 41 20.19 -15.28 -2.20
N ARG A 42 19.28 -15.35 -3.18
CA ARG A 42 19.19 -14.39 -4.26
C ARG A 42 17.78 -13.80 -4.32
N ARG A 43 17.69 -12.49 -4.46
CA ARG A 43 16.40 -11.78 -4.64
C ARG A 43 16.27 -11.39 -6.10
N GLU A 44 15.13 -11.71 -6.69
CA GLU A 44 14.84 -11.39 -8.08
C GLU A 44 13.50 -10.65 -8.19
N PRO A 45 13.34 -9.70 -9.15
CA PRO A 45 12.05 -9.11 -9.44
C PRO A 45 11.02 -10.19 -9.74
N CYS A 46 9.81 -10.07 -9.21
CA CYS A 46 8.75 -11.03 -9.50
C CYS A 46 8.17 -10.87 -10.92
N GLY A 47 8.55 -9.83 -11.65
CA GLY A 47 8.08 -9.56 -13.00
C GLY A 47 7.21 -8.32 -13.08
N VAL A 48 6.08 -8.41 -13.79
CA VAL A 48 5.12 -7.30 -13.90
C VAL A 48 4.14 -7.35 -12.73
N VAL A 49 3.97 -6.22 -12.04
CA VAL A 49 3.04 -6.07 -10.93
C VAL A 49 1.89 -5.14 -11.28
N GLY A 50 0.67 -5.53 -10.94
CA GLY A 50 -0.51 -4.70 -11.07
C GLY A 50 -0.80 -3.98 -9.76
N LEU A 51 -0.91 -2.66 -9.81
CA LEU A 51 -1.25 -1.81 -8.66
C LEU A 51 -2.62 -1.19 -8.88
N ILE A 52 -3.53 -1.37 -7.92
CA ILE A 52 -4.87 -0.79 -7.95
C ILE A 52 -5.05 0.01 -6.68
N VAL A 53 -5.25 1.33 -6.84
CA VAL A 53 -5.28 2.27 -5.72
C VAL A 53 -6.66 2.93 -5.56
N PRO A 54 -7.01 3.35 -4.34
CA PRO A 54 -8.29 3.96 -4.01
C PRO A 54 -8.27 5.47 -4.25
N TRP A 55 -9.39 6.12 -3.93
CA TRP A 55 -9.63 7.55 -4.14
C TRP A 55 -9.36 8.43 -2.91
N ASN A 56 -9.31 7.83 -1.71
CA ASN A 56 -9.24 8.60 -0.44
C ASN A 56 -7.84 9.12 -0.10
N PHE A 57 -6.78 8.39 -0.50
CA PHE A 57 -5.37 8.80 -0.40
C PHE A 57 -4.64 8.40 -1.68
N PRO A 58 -4.96 9.02 -2.83
CA PRO A 58 -4.52 8.54 -4.15
C PRO A 58 -2.98 8.49 -4.27
N MET A 59 -2.28 9.59 -4.01
CA MET A 59 -0.81 9.63 -4.14
C MET A 59 -0.09 8.78 -3.09
N VAL A 60 -0.54 8.82 -1.84
CA VAL A 60 0.08 8.10 -0.72
C VAL A 60 0.01 6.60 -0.96
N THR A 61 -1.18 6.07 -1.26
CA THR A 61 -1.34 4.64 -1.54
C THR A 61 -0.66 4.20 -2.82
N THR A 62 -0.51 5.09 -3.78
CA THR A 62 0.32 4.86 -4.97
C THR A 62 1.78 4.72 -4.59
N ALA A 63 2.34 5.65 -3.82
CA ALA A 63 3.74 5.61 -3.39
C ALA A 63 4.06 4.34 -2.58
N TRP A 64 3.20 3.97 -1.63
CA TRP A 64 3.37 2.76 -0.81
C TRP A 64 3.42 1.45 -1.62
N LYS A 65 2.90 1.45 -2.83
CA LYS A 65 2.92 0.29 -3.74
C LYS A 65 3.98 0.42 -4.83
N LEU A 66 4.12 1.62 -5.39
CA LEU A 66 5.00 1.88 -6.53
C LEU A 66 6.47 1.88 -6.12
N ALA A 67 6.81 2.59 -5.05
CA ALA A 67 8.20 2.71 -4.61
C ALA A 67 8.84 1.34 -4.30
N PRO A 68 8.23 0.44 -3.49
CA PRO A 68 8.80 -0.89 -3.27
C PRO A 68 8.83 -1.75 -4.54
N ALA A 69 7.87 -1.61 -5.45
CA ALA A 69 7.86 -2.37 -6.69
C ALA A 69 9.02 -1.96 -7.61
N LEU A 70 9.29 -0.66 -7.74
CA LEU A 70 10.42 -0.15 -8.52
C LEU A 70 11.76 -0.49 -7.86
N ALA A 71 11.89 -0.33 -6.54
CA ALA A 71 13.08 -0.71 -5.78
C ALA A 71 13.42 -2.19 -5.93
N ALA A 72 12.41 -3.06 -6.02
CA ALA A 72 12.57 -4.48 -6.28
C ALA A 72 12.86 -4.83 -7.76
N GLY A 73 12.95 -3.83 -8.66
CA GLY A 73 13.21 -4.02 -10.09
C GLY A 73 12.02 -4.53 -10.90
N CYS A 74 10.79 -4.42 -10.39
CA CYS A 74 9.58 -4.86 -11.10
C CYS A 74 9.10 -3.82 -12.12
N CYS A 75 8.49 -4.28 -13.21
CA CYS A 75 7.67 -3.42 -14.06
C CYS A 75 6.26 -3.28 -13.47
N VAL A 76 5.66 -2.11 -13.65
CA VAL A 76 4.39 -1.74 -13.00
C VAL A 76 3.32 -1.38 -14.01
N VAL A 77 2.11 -1.87 -13.77
CA VAL A 77 0.87 -1.37 -14.37
C VAL A 77 0.00 -0.80 -13.26
N LEU A 78 -0.11 0.51 -13.20
CA LEU A 78 -0.89 1.24 -12.18
C LEU A 78 -2.29 1.58 -12.71
N LYS A 79 -3.32 1.21 -11.97
CA LYS A 79 -4.69 1.68 -12.17
C LYS A 79 -5.10 2.61 -11.04
N PRO A 80 -5.18 3.92 -11.25
CA PRO A 80 -5.72 4.86 -10.27
C PRO A 80 -7.23 4.69 -10.12
N SER A 81 -7.80 5.26 -9.06
CA SER A 81 -9.24 5.40 -8.99
C SER A 81 -9.76 6.31 -10.11
N GLU A 82 -10.87 5.94 -10.72
CA GLU A 82 -11.57 6.78 -11.70
C GLU A 82 -12.11 8.09 -11.12
N VAL A 83 -12.23 8.16 -9.79
CA VAL A 83 -12.71 9.35 -9.06
C VAL A 83 -11.59 10.39 -8.89
N THR A 84 -10.34 9.94 -8.72
CA THR A 84 -9.20 10.81 -8.40
C THR A 84 -7.95 10.49 -9.23
N PRO A 85 -8.00 10.45 -10.56
CA PRO A 85 -6.85 10.00 -11.36
C PRO A 85 -5.79 11.08 -11.57
N LEU A 86 -6.09 12.36 -11.29
CA LEU A 86 -5.19 13.48 -11.64
C LEU A 86 -3.83 13.43 -10.93
N PRO A 87 -3.74 13.13 -9.63
CA PRO A 87 -2.44 13.05 -8.97
C PRO A 87 -1.50 12.00 -9.57
N GLU A 88 -2.05 10.85 -9.96
CA GLU A 88 -1.25 9.79 -10.60
C GLU A 88 -0.87 10.12 -12.05
N LEU A 89 -1.67 10.91 -12.75
CA LEU A 89 -1.32 11.42 -14.08
C LEU A 89 -0.14 12.40 -14.00
N GLU A 90 -0.14 13.31 -13.01
CA GLU A 90 0.98 14.21 -12.75
C GLU A 90 2.23 13.43 -12.34
N LEU A 91 2.09 12.44 -11.45
CA LEU A 91 3.18 11.54 -11.07
C LEU A 91 3.76 10.79 -12.29
N ALA A 92 2.91 10.35 -13.20
CA ALA A 92 3.35 9.69 -14.43
C ALA A 92 4.18 10.62 -15.34
N ALA A 93 3.81 11.90 -15.42
CA ALA A 93 4.59 12.90 -16.15
C ALA A 93 5.98 13.11 -15.50
N ILE A 94 6.04 13.23 -14.17
CA ILE A 94 7.30 13.34 -13.42
C ILE A 94 8.19 12.11 -13.65
N ILE A 95 7.60 10.92 -13.58
CA ILE A 95 8.35 9.66 -13.81
C ILE A 95 8.90 9.60 -15.24
N ALA A 96 8.14 10.06 -16.23
CA ALA A 96 8.61 10.08 -17.63
C ALA A 96 9.84 10.98 -17.82
N GLU A 97 10.00 12.01 -16.99
CA GLU A 97 11.16 12.92 -17.02
C GLU A 97 12.34 12.42 -16.16
N SER A 98 12.13 11.44 -15.28
CA SER A 98 13.15 10.94 -14.34
C SER A 98 14.26 10.09 -14.97
N GLY A 99 14.12 9.70 -16.24
CA GLY A 99 15.04 8.80 -16.91
C GLY A 99 14.77 7.32 -16.69
N LEU A 100 13.67 6.96 -16.03
CA LEU A 100 13.23 5.56 -15.90
C LEU A 100 12.97 4.99 -17.31
N PRO A 101 13.46 3.77 -17.64
CA PRO A 101 13.25 3.18 -18.97
C PRO A 101 11.76 3.04 -19.33
N ASN A 102 11.43 3.29 -20.58
CA ASN A 102 10.08 3.14 -21.08
C ASN A 102 9.54 1.73 -20.84
N GLY A 103 8.29 1.64 -20.37
CA GLY A 103 7.63 0.37 -20.07
C GLY A 103 7.87 -0.17 -18.65
N VAL A 104 8.77 0.42 -17.87
CA VAL A 104 8.93 0.07 -16.44
C VAL A 104 7.73 0.54 -15.64
N PHE A 105 7.26 1.76 -15.87
CA PHE A 105 6.02 2.28 -15.28
C PHE A 105 4.98 2.55 -16.37
N ASN A 106 3.75 2.04 -16.17
CA ASN A 106 2.63 2.21 -17.07
C ASN A 106 1.38 2.56 -16.27
N LEU A 107 0.68 3.62 -16.66
CA LEU A 107 -0.55 4.07 -16.01
C LEU A 107 -1.74 3.82 -16.96
N VAL A 108 -2.79 3.17 -16.43
CA VAL A 108 -4.02 2.86 -17.20
C VAL A 108 -5.24 3.34 -16.42
N CYS A 109 -5.87 4.41 -16.93
CA CYS A 109 -7.12 4.93 -16.37
C CYS A 109 -8.32 4.09 -16.87
N GLY A 110 -9.33 3.99 -16.00
CA GLY A 110 -10.59 3.32 -16.29
C GLY A 110 -11.28 2.80 -15.04
N THR A 111 -12.49 2.28 -15.21
CA THR A 111 -13.29 1.75 -14.09
C THR A 111 -12.69 0.46 -13.53
N GLY A 112 -13.07 0.14 -12.30
CA GLY A 112 -12.68 -1.12 -11.67
C GLY A 112 -13.04 -2.34 -12.52
N LEU A 113 -14.22 -2.32 -13.17
CA LEU A 113 -14.69 -3.42 -14.01
C LEU A 113 -13.91 -3.50 -15.33
N ALA A 114 -13.66 -2.36 -15.99
CA ALA A 114 -13.06 -2.33 -17.32
C ALA A 114 -11.54 -2.57 -17.30
N VAL A 115 -10.84 -2.18 -16.23
CA VAL A 115 -9.37 -2.25 -16.14
C VAL A 115 -8.94 -3.10 -14.93
N GLY A 116 -9.48 -2.86 -13.73
CA GLY A 116 -9.06 -3.55 -12.52
C GLY A 116 -9.33 -5.07 -12.55
N ALA A 117 -10.49 -5.47 -13.05
CA ALA A 117 -10.86 -6.88 -13.15
C ALA A 117 -9.99 -7.65 -14.17
N PRO A 118 -9.77 -7.18 -15.40
CA PRO A 118 -8.82 -7.78 -16.32
C PRO A 118 -7.38 -7.80 -15.77
N LEU A 119 -6.91 -6.71 -15.16
CA LEU A 119 -5.57 -6.65 -14.58
C LEU A 119 -5.37 -7.71 -13.49
N SER A 120 -6.40 -7.96 -12.66
CA SER A 120 -6.36 -8.99 -11.62
C SER A 120 -6.33 -10.41 -12.18
N ALA A 121 -6.92 -10.66 -13.34
CA ALA A 121 -7.00 -11.96 -13.98
C ALA A 121 -5.83 -12.27 -14.95
N ASP A 122 -5.13 -11.24 -15.44
CA ASP A 122 -4.13 -11.38 -16.53
C ASP A 122 -2.95 -12.28 -16.07
N PRO A 123 -2.65 -13.38 -16.76
CA PRO A 123 -1.57 -14.30 -16.38
C PRO A 123 -0.15 -13.70 -16.51
N ARG A 124 0.01 -12.58 -17.23
CA ARG A 124 1.28 -11.87 -17.36
C ARG A 124 1.61 -11.03 -16.11
N ILE A 125 0.63 -10.79 -15.26
CA ILE A 125 0.81 -10.09 -13.97
C ILE A 125 1.22 -11.12 -12.93
N ALA A 126 2.41 -10.95 -12.36
CA ALA A 126 2.97 -11.86 -11.35
C ALA A 126 2.44 -11.58 -9.94
N LYS A 127 2.06 -10.33 -9.65
CA LYS A 127 1.52 -9.92 -8.36
C LYS A 127 0.50 -8.80 -8.54
N ILE A 128 -0.57 -8.83 -7.74
CA ILE A 128 -1.53 -7.72 -7.58
C ILE A 128 -1.39 -7.12 -6.18
N SER A 129 -1.29 -5.80 -6.13
CA SER A 129 -1.48 -5.03 -4.89
C SER A 129 -2.71 -4.14 -5.03
N PHE A 130 -3.70 -4.39 -4.19
CA PHE A 130 -5.00 -3.71 -4.22
C PHE A 130 -5.24 -3.00 -2.90
N THR A 131 -5.75 -1.76 -2.96
CA THR A 131 -6.35 -1.07 -1.82
C THR A 131 -7.76 -0.63 -2.18
N GLY A 132 -8.72 -0.97 -1.32
CA GLY A 132 -10.13 -0.62 -1.52
C GLY A 132 -11.08 -1.37 -0.58
N SER A 133 -12.31 -1.60 -1.03
CA SER A 133 -13.32 -2.28 -0.19
C SER A 133 -13.07 -3.78 -0.05
N ASN A 134 -13.49 -4.35 1.08
CA ASN A 134 -13.42 -5.80 1.34
C ASN A 134 -14.12 -6.61 0.23
N ALA A 135 -15.28 -6.17 -0.23
CA ALA A 135 -16.04 -6.87 -1.26
C ALA A 135 -15.27 -6.96 -2.60
N VAL A 136 -14.58 -5.88 -2.99
CA VAL A 136 -13.74 -5.89 -4.19
C VAL A 136 -12.45 -6.67 -3.96
N GLY A 137 -11.85 -6.58 -2.77
CA GLY A 137 -10.67 -7.37 -2.40
C GLY A 137 -10.89 -8.87 -2.54
N VAL A 138 -12.05 -9.37 -2.13
CA VAL A 138 -12.45 -10.78 -2.34
C VAL A 138 -12.46 -11.13 -3.84
N GLN A 139 -13.03 -10.28 -4.68
CA GLN A 139 -13.07 -10.51 -6.12
C GLN A 139 -11.68 -10.47 -6.77
N VAL A 140 -10.80 -9.58 -6.32
CA VAL A 140 -9.40 -9.52 -6.76
C VAL A 140 -8.68 -10.81 -6.40
N MET A 141 -8.83 -11.28 -5.17
CA MET A 141 -8.21 -12.53 -4.71
C MET A 141 -8.72 -13.74 -5.50
N GLN A 142 -10.03 -13.84 -5.76
CA GLN A 142 -10.62 -14.93 -6.56
C GLN A 142 -10.03 -14.97 -7.97
N ARG A 143 -9.92 -13.82 -8.65
CA ARG A 143 -9.33 -13.77 -10.01
C ARG A 143 -7.82 -14.07 -10.00
N ALA A 144 -7.10 -13.60 -9.01
CA ALA A 144 -5.67 -13.86 -8.87
C ALA A 144 -5.38 -15.34 -8.60
N ALA A 145 -6.28 -16.05 -7.93
CA ALA A 145 -6.16 -17.47 -7.63
C ALA A 145 -6.11 -18.35 -8.89
N GLU A 146 -6.75 -17.94 -10.00
CA GLU A 146 -6.74 -18.69 -11.27
C GLU A 146 -5.33 -18.89 -11.84
N THR A 147 -4.39 -18.00 -11.50
CA THR A 147 -2.99 -18.06 -11.94
C THR A 147 -2.00 -18.20 -10.78
N VAL A 148 -2.51 -18.38 -9.55
CA VAL A 148 -1.72 -18.49 -8.31
C VAL A 148 -0.73 -17.33 -8.12
N LYS A 149 -1.06 -16.14 -8.62
CA LYS A 149 -0.21 -14.94 -8.49
C LYS A 149 -0.21 -14.41 -7.06
N GLY A 150 0.88 -13.72 -6.69
CA GLY A 150 0.97 -13.04 -5.40
C GLY A 150 -0.10 -11.95 -5.24
N VAL A 151 -0.68 -11.83 -4.04
CA VAL A 151 -1.70 -10.82 -3.73
C VAL A 151 -1.33 -10.09 -2.44
N SER A 152 -1.45 -8.75 -2.46
CA SER A 152 -1.44 -7.91 -1.28
C SER A 152 -2.74 -7.11 -1.25
N LEU A 153 -3.47 -7.19 -0.15
CA LEU A 153 -4.76 -6.51 0.01
C LEU A 153 -4.69 -5.55 1.20
N GLU A 154 -4.96 -4.28 0.93
CA GLU A 154 -5.19 -3.24 1.93
C GLU A 154 -6.68 -2.90 1.90
N LEU A 155 -7.40 -3.17 2.97
CA LEU A 155 -8.85 -3.16 2.98
C LEU A 155 -9.40 -2.23 4.07
N GLY A 156 -10.69 -1.98 4.03
CA GLY A 156 -11.38 -1.24 5.08
C GLY A 156 -11.44 -2.01 6.40
N GLY A 157 -11.55 -1.26 7.48
CA GLY A 157 -11.62 -1.78 8.83
C GLY A 157 -12.62 -1.05 9.70
N LYS A 158 -12.68 -1.47 10.97
CA LYS A 158 -13.35 -0.81 12.09
C LYS A 158 -12.35 -0.79 13.26
N SER A 159 -11.31 0.04 13.12
CA SER A 159 -10.23 0.13 14.10
C SER A 159 -10.73 0.62 15.46
N SER A 160 -10.07 0.19 16.53
CA SER A 160 -10.45 0.55 17.89
C SER A 160 -9.41 1.49 18.50
N LEU A 161 -9.88 2.52 19.17
CA LEU A 161 -9.13 3.28 20.15
C LEU A 161 -9.43 2.70 21.53
N LEU A 162 -8.39 2.36 22.31
CA LEU A 162 -8.51 1.87 23.66
C LEU A 162 -8.11 2.98 24.61
N VAL A 163 -8.99 3.36 25.54
CA VAL A 163 -8.77 4.35 26.59
C VAL A 163 -8.77 3.59 27.92
N LEU A 164 -7.58 3.37 28.46
CA LEU A 164 -7.38 2.66 29.72
C LEU A 164 -7.58 3.59 30.92
N ALA A 165 -7.72 3.03 32.12
CA ALA A 165 -8.02 3.76 33.36
C ALA A 165 -7.00 4.86 33.73
N ASP A 166 -5.75 4.72 33.29
CA ASP A 166 -4.66 5.65 33.53
C ASP A 166 -4.38 6.59 32.33
N ALA A 167 -5.30 6.65 31.36
CA ALA A 167 -5.14 7.48 30.17
C ALA A 167 -5.29 8.98 30.49
N ASP A 168 -4.54 9.81 29.76
CA ASP A 168 -4.77 11.25 29.69
C ASP A 168 -6.05 11.48 28.86
N LEU A 169 -7.11 11.98 29.50
CA LEU A 169 -8.42 12.12 28.86
C LEU A 169 -8.45 13.19 27.78
N ASP A 170 -7.77 14.32 27.97
CA ASP A 170 -7.71 15.38 26.97
C ASP A 170 -7.06 14.87 25.68
N LEU A 171 -5.95 14.16 25.81
CA LEU A 171 -5.27 13.49 24.70
C LEU A 171 -6.14 12.39 24.09
N ALA A 172 -6.83 11.61 24.89
CA ALA A 172 -7.72 10.54 24.42
C ALA A 172 -8.88 11.08 23.56
N VAL A 173 -9.48 12.19 23.97
CA VAL A 173 -10.54 12.90 23.21
C VAL A 173 -9.99 13.45 21.90
N GLU A 174 -8.82 14.11 21.92
CA GLU A 174 -8.16 14.61 20.73
C GLU A 174 -7.89 13.48 19.72
N LEU A 175 -7.33 12.36 20.19
CA LEU A 175 -7.04 11.18 19.38
C LEU A 175 -8.33 10.50 18.86
N ALA A 176 -9.39 10.47 19.66
CA ALA A 176 -10.68 9.93 19.22
C ALA A 176 -11.27 10.77 18.08
N CYS A 177 -11.28 12.09 18.24
CA CYS A 177 -11.77 13.02 17.21
C CYS A 177 -10.90 12.96 15.96
N GLY A 178 -9.58 13.07 16.11
CA GLY A 178 -8.63 13.02 15.00
C GLY A 178 -8.70 11.69 14.25
N GLY A 179 -8.71 10.58 14.96
CA GLY A 179 -8.76 9.24 14.36
C GLY A 179 -10.10 8.90 13.69
N ALA A 180 -11.21 9.44 14.20
CA ALA A 180 -12.53 9.16 13.63
C ALA A 180 -12.88 10.07 12.45
N PHE A 181 -12.49 11.36 12.50
CA PHE A 181 -12.99 12.37 11.57
C PHE A 181 -11.95 12.88 10.58
N PHE A 182 -10.68 12.48 10.71
CA PHE A 182 -9.65 12.82 9.72
C PHE A 182 -10.13 12.43 8.31
N ASN A 183 -9.86 13.28 7.33
CA ASN A 183 -10.34 13.12 5.94
C ASN A 183 -11.84 12.82 5.85
N ALA A 184 -12.66 13.46 6.68
CA ALA A 184 -14.12 13.24 6.81
C ALA A 184 -14.47 11.76 7.16
N GLY A 185 -13.62 11.06 7.90
CA GLY A 185 -13.78 9.66 8.26
C GLY A 185 -13.49 8.67 7.13
N GLN A 186 -13.00 9.15 5.99
CA GLN A 186 -12.73 8.33 4.80
C GLN A 186 -11.34 7.69 4.86
N MET A 187 -11.05 6.98 5.94
CA MET A 187 -9.76 6.36 6.20
C MET A 187 -9.95 4.88 6.58
N CYS A 188 -9.15 3.99 6.00
CA CYS A 188 -9.22 2.54 6.26
C CYS A 188 -8.93 2.19 7.72
N SER A 189 -8.06 2.97 8.39
CA SER A 189 -7.68 2.83 9.79
C SER A 189 -8.44 3.77 10.73
N ALA A 190 -9.52 4.45 10.29
CA ALA A 190 -10.31 5.33 11.14
C ALA A 190 -10.73 4.62 12.43
N THR A 191 -10.45 5.25 13.59
CA THR A 191 -10.80 4.71 14.91
C THR A 191 -12.29 4.89 15.17
N SER A 192 -13.10 4.15 14.41
CA SER A 192 -14.57 4.25 14.43
C SER A 192 -15.22 3.52 15.61
N ARG A 193 -14.42 2.94 16.49
CA ARG A 193 -14.84 2.36 17.78
C ARG A 193 -13.93 2.88 18.88
N VAL A 194 -14.51 3.43 19.92
CA VAL A 194 -13.78 3.85 21.12
C VAL A 194 -14.22 2.92 22.25
N LEU A 195 -13.27 2.27 22.89
CA LEU A 195 -13.45 1.40 24.05
C LEU A 195 -12.83 2.10 25.23
N VAL A 196 -13.67 2.58 26.15
CA VAL A 196 -13.28 3.37 27.31
C VAL A 196 -13.40 2.51 28.58
N ALA A 197 -12.45 2.62 29.48
CA ALA A 197 -12.57 2.01 30.82
C ALA A 197 -13.82 2.54 31.53
N GLU A 198 -14.58 1.67 32.20
CA GLU A 198 -15.87 1.99 32.81
C GLU A 198 -15.80 3.20 33.75
N GLU A 199 -14.74 3.31 34.52
CA GLU A 199 -14.50 4.41 35.46
C GLU A 199 -14.28 5.78 34.79
N LEU A 200 -13.94 5.83 33.50
CA LEU A 200 -13.69 7.06 32.74
C LEU A 200 -14.85 7.44 31.81
N GLU A 201 -15.88 6.59 31.67
CA GLU A 201 -16.92 6.75 30.65
C GLU A 201 -17.66 8.10 30.77
N GLU A 202 -18.09 8.47 32.00
CA GLU A 202 -18.84 9.70 32.22
C GLU A 202 -17.99 10.95 31.90
N GLU A 203 -16.73 10.96 32.32
CA GLU A 203 -15.82 12.08 32.12
C GLU A 203 -15.40 12.21 30.63
N PHE A 204 -15.18 11.06 29.98
CA PHE A 204 -14.84 11.03 28.55
C PHE A 204 -15.97 11.54 27.65
N LEU A 205 -17.24 11.37 28.06
CA LEU A 205 -18.41 11.79 27.28
C LEU A 205 -18.87 13.23 27.61
N ALA A 206 -18.34 13.86 28.65
CA ALA A 206 -18.73 15.19 29.07
C ALA A 206 -18.09 16.30 28.23
#